data_5ccd63d51bf32641e31014288a266b6a
#
_entry.id   5ccd63d51bf32641e31014288a266b6a
#
_cell.length_a   1.000
_cell.length_b   1.000
_cell.length_c   1.000
_cell.angle_alpha   90.00
_cell.angle_beta   90.00
_cell.angle_gamma   90.00
#
_symmetry.space_group_name_H-M   'P 1'
#
loop_
_entity.id
_entity.type
_entity.pdbx_description
1 polymer ?
#
loop_
_entity_poly.entity_id
_entity_poly.type
_entity_poly.pdbx_seq_one_letter_code
_entity_poly.pdbx_strand_id
1 'polypeptide(L)'
;MNNFKKLNNLVGWIVFAIATMVYLLTMEPTASLWECAKFIATSYKLEVGHPPGAPLFMMLARLFMLFAPSTASLAAMVNVMSSIASGFCILFLFWTITHLARRIYTAGGRTLTNGSVWAILGAGAVGALAYTFTDTFWFSAVEGEVYALSSMFTALVVWAMLKWEDVADEPHANRRLILIAYLMGLSIGVHILNLLTIPALVFIYYFRKWPTVTLKGVVAATCVAGAILLAVNSIIIPYTVAVGAAVDRLFVNALGLPINSGMVFFVFAMFAALGAAVWFTHKKGKVLLNTIALAVTVIMLGYSSYASMTIRAVANPPMNSNNPNNPYALLSVLNRDQYGARPLLYGAYYSTPILDVTTKKVYYVGDDGKYTSKEVLDGYTFPEEHKHLFPRMWNAHKDSREYEAWGAYRTRSDFARDNEGNIQRDATGRPIKIEVPDFGKRVTYTDESGQQRSFVEP
;
A
#
# COMPACT_ATOMS: atom_id res chain seq x y z
N MET A 1 -31.64 25.16 0.61
CA MET A 1 -30.29 24.66 0.96
C MET A 1 -30.18 24.18 2.39
N ASN A 2 -30.65 24.90 3.40
CA ASN A 2 -30.51 24.44 4.80
C ASN A 2 -31.16 23.09 5.10
N ASN A 3 -32.29 22.76 4.46
CA ASN A 3 -33.01 21.51 4.72
C ASN A 3 -32.27 20.29 4.12
N PHE A 4 -31.72 20.38 2.91
CA PHE A 4 -30.92 19.30 2.29
C PHE A 4 -29.71 18.94 3.18
N LYS A 5 -28.92 19.92 3.64
CA LYS A 5 -27.75 19.67 4.46
C LYS A 5 -28.09 18.95 5.77
N LYS A 6 -29.17 19.37 6.44
CA LYS A 6 -29.63 18.71 7.67
C LYS A 6 -30.07 17.27 7.43
N LEU A 7 -30.89 17.04 6.39
CA LEU A 7 -31.37 15.71 6.03
C LEU A 7 -30.20 14.80 5.59
N ASN A 8 -29.28 15.32 4.77
CA ASN A 8 -28.10 14.56 4.33
C ASN A 8 -27.21 14.12 5.51
N ASN A 9 -27.02 14.97 6.50
CA ASN A 9 -26.29 14.60 7.70
C ASN A 9 -27.07 13.55 8.52
N LEU A 10 -28.37 13.75 8.73
CA LEU A 10 -29.19 12.81 9.49
C LEU A 10 -29.19 11.41 8.85
N VAL A 11 -29.49 11.33 7.55
CA VAL A 11 -29.50 10.04 6.82
C VAL A 11 -28.12 9.41 6.81
N GLY A 12 -27.06 10.21 6.63
CA GLY A 12 -25.67 9.70 6.69
C GLY A 12 -25.35 9.04 8.03
N TRP A 13 -25.71 9.68 9.14
CA TRP A 13 -25.50 9.08 10.46
C TRP A 13 -26.39 7.85 10.73
N ILE A 14 -27.60 7.79 10.16
CA ILE A 14 -28.43 6.58 10.20
C ILE A 14 -27.74 5.44 9.43
N VAL A 15 -27.25 5.70 8.22
CA VAL A 15 -26.50 4.72 7.41
C VAL A 15 -25.24 4.24 8.15
N PHE A 16 -24.50 5.16 8.77
CA PHE A 16 -23.37 4.82 9.64
C PHE A 16 -23.77 3.88 10.77
N ALA A 17 -24.86 4.22 11.48
CA ALA A 17 -25.33 3.43 12.61
C ALA A 17 -25.73 2.00 12.18
N ILE A 18 -26.45 1.88 11.06
CA ILE A 18 -26.83 0.58 10.48
C ILE A 18 -25.59 -0.24 10.16
N ALA A 19 -24.65 0.31 9.38
CA ALA A 19 -23.43 -0.39 8.97
C ALA A 19 -22.58 -0.82 10.18
N THR A 20 -22.35 0.12 11.12
CA THR A 20 -21.56 -0.15 12.33
C THR A 20 -22.22 -1.21 13.20
N MET A 21 -23.55 -1.15 13.37
CA MET A 21 -24.30 -2.15 14.14
C MET A 21 -24.18 -3.54 13.52
N VAL A 22 -24.33 -3.64 12.19
CA VAL A 22 -24.18 -4.92 11.47
C VAL A 22 -22.78 -5.50 11.72
N TYR A 23 -21.74 -4.71 11.53
CA TYR A 23 -20.35 -5.17 11.72
C TYR A 23 -20.06 -5.55 13.18
N LEU A 24 -20.51 -4.77 14.15
CA LEU A 24 -20.35 -5.10 15.58
C LEU A 24 -21.08 -6.37 16.00
N LEU A 25 -22.25 -6.64 15.42
CA LEU A 25 -23.02 -7.86 15.71
C LEU A 25 -22.45 -9.11 15.05
N THR A 26 -21.65 -8.94 14.00
CA THR A 26 -21.08 -10.04 13.21
C THR A 26 -19.54 -10.10 13.28
N MET A 27 -18.92 -9.27 14.10
CA MET A 27 -17.45 -9.25 14.22
C MET A 27 -16.93 -10.56 14.82
N GLU A 28 -15.73 -10.92 14.43
CA GLU A 28 -15.01 -12.05 15.02
C GLU A 28 -14.80 -11.84 16.52
N PRO A 29 -15.18 -12.81 17.37
CA PRO A 29 -14.98 -12.66 18.81
C PRO A 29 -13.51 -12.78 19.23
N THR A 30 -12.68 -13.39 18.39
CA THR A 30 -11.26 -13.65 18.61
C THR A 30 -10.43 -13.22 17.39
N ALA A 31 -9.29 -13.82 17.19
CA ALA A 31 -8.48 -13.62 15.98
C ALA A 31 -9.00 -14.51 14.85
N SER A 32 -9.26 -13.92 13.69
CA SER A 32 -9.52 -14.66 12.45
C SER A 32 -8.23 -15.27 11.90
N LEU A 33 -8.36 -16.02 10.81
CA LEU A 33 -7.23 -16.59 10.07
C LEU A 33 -6.38 -15.50 9.40
N TRP A 34 -5.26 -15.91 8.81
CA TRP A 34 -4.32 -15.06 8.10
C TRP A 34 -3.51 -14.15 9.03
N GLU A 35 -3.36 -12.86 8.72
CA GLU A 35 -2.44 -11.96 9.44
C GLU A 35 -3.07 -11.32 10.69
N CYS A 36 -4.37 -11.41 10.88
CA CYS A 36 -5.11 -10.78 11.98
C CYS A 36 -4.54 -11.13 13.36
N ALA A 37 -4.25 -12.42 13.60
CA ALA A 37 -3.66 -12.89 14.85
C ALA A 37 -2.32 -12.19 15.13
N LYS A 38 -1.51 -11.97 14.10
CA LYS A 38 -0.22 -11.30 14.22
C LYS A 38 -0.38 -9.82 14.54
N PHE A 39 -1.30 -9.12 13.86
CA PHE A 39 -1.60 -7.72 14.15
C PHE A 39 -2.13 -7.53 15.58
N ILE A 40 -3.04 -8.39 16.02
CA ILE A 40 -3.60 -8.34 17.38
C ILE A 40 -2.48 -8.58 18.42
N ALA A 41 -1.68 -9.63 18.25
CA ALA A 41 -0.60 -9.98 19.19
C ALA A 41 0.46 -8.87 19.27
N THR A 42 0.93 -8.37 18.13
CA THR A 42 1.95 -7.30 18.09
C THR A 42 1.42 -5.96 18.59
N SER A 43 0.14 -5.65 18.38
CA SER A 43 -0.48 -4.42 18.91
C SER A 43 -0.53 -4.42 20.43
N TYR A 44 -0.71 -5.56 21.07
CA TYR A 44 -0.84 -5.65 22.53
C TYR A 44 0.35 -5.06 23.28
N LYS A 45 1.57 -5.32 22.81
CA LYS A 45 2.81 -4.79 23.41
C LYS A 45 3.52 -3.78 22.52
N LEU A 46 2.89 -3.34 21.42
CA LEU A 46 3.51 -2.50 20.38
C LEU A 46 4.83 -3.12 19.90
N GLU A 47 4.80 -4.38 19.52
CA GLU A 47 5.93 -5.13 18.97
C GLU A 47 6.10 -4.86 17.46
N VAL A 48 7.08 -5.48 16.80
CA VAL A 48 7.31 -5.30 15.37
C VAL A 48 6.67 -6.45 14.61
N GLY A 49 5.56 -6.13 13.93
CA GLY A 49 4.75 -7.11 13.22
C GLY A 49 5.19 -7.37 11.79
N HIS A 50 4.19 -7.65 10.94
CA HIS A 50 4.37 -8.01 9.54
C HIS A 50 4.93 -6.86 8.69
N PRO A 51 5.96 -7.07 7.84
CA PRO A 51 6.45 -6.05 6.89
C PRO A 51 5.42 -5.70 5.80
N PRO A 52 5.34 -4.41 5.37
CA PRO A 52 6.23 -3.31 5.73
C PRO A 52 5.90 -2.64 7.06
N GLY A 53 5.04 -3.24 7.88
CA GLY A 53 4.53 -2.70 9.13
C GLY A 53 3.32 -1.79 8.93
N ALA A 54 2.53 -1.67 10.00
CA ALA A 54 1.38 -0.79 10.08
C ALA A 54 1.40 -0.05 11.42
N PRO A 55 2.40 0.83 11.67
CA PRO A 55 2.63 1.37 13.01
C PRO A 55 1.46 2.18 13.55
N LEU A 56 0.79 2.97 12.71
CA LEU A 56 -0.39 3.73 13.14
C LEU A 56 -1.57 2.80 13.46
N PHE A 57 -1.78 1.76 12.64
CA PHE A 57 -2.80 0.75 12.93
C PHE A 57 -2.55 0.11 14.30
N MET A 58 -1.31 -0.34 14.56
CA MET A 58 -0.98 -0.99 15.83
C MET A 58 -1.14 -0.07 17.04
N MET A 59 -0.78 1.22 16.91
CA MET A 59 -0.99 2.21 17.97
C MET A 59 -2.48 2.43 18.26
N LEU A 60 -3.32 2.52 17.22
CA LEU A 60 -4.76 2.65 17.37
C LEU A 60 -5.37 1.37 17.94
N ALA A 61 -4.96 0.20 17.45
CA ALA A 61 -5.39 -1.08 17.99
C ALA A 61 -5.04 -1.20 19.49
N ARG A 62 -3.82 -0.80 19.87
CA ARG A 62 -3.43 -0.75 21.28
C ARG A 62 -4.31 0.18 22.10
N LEU A 63 -4.67 1.33 21.56
CA LEU A 63 -5.59 2.26 22.22
C LEU A 63 -6.96 1.62 22.48
N PHE A 64 -7.53 0.91 21.49
CA PHE A 64 -8.79 0.19 21.67
C PHE A 64 -8.67 -0.95 22.69
N MET A 65 -7.55 -1.65 22.72
CA MET A 65 -7.28 -2.70 23.70
C MET A 65 -7.28 -2.19 25.15
N LEU A 66 -7.06 -0.90 25.40
CA LEU A 66 -7.14 -0.33 26.76
C LEU A 66 -8.57 -0.39 27.34
N PHE A 67 -9.57 -0.51 26.48
CA PHE A 67 -10.97 -0.65 26.88
C PHE A 67 -11.41 -2.11 27.07
N ALA A 68 -10.52 -3.07 26.86
CA ALA A 68 -10.82 -4.49 27.04
C ALA A 68 -11.00 -4.81 28.53
N PRO A 69 -12.14 -5.40 28.94
CA PRO A 69 -12.37 -5.75 30.34
C PRO A 69 -11.50 -6.93 30.81
N SER A 70 -10.95 -7.72 29.90
CA SER A 70 -10.07 -8.84 30.18
C SER A 70 -9.09 -9.11 29.03
N THR A 71 -8.05 -9.90 29.28
CA THR A 71 -7.11 -10.31 28.24
C THR A 71 -7.78 -11.14 27.13
N ALA A 72 -8.82 -11.88 27.44
CA ALA A 72 -9.59 -12.66 26.47
C ALA A 72 -10.35 -11.79 25.45
N SER A 73 -10.68 -10.54 25.80
CA SER A 73 -11.42 -9.61 24.95
C SER A 73 -10.53 -8.64 24.17
N LEU A 74 -9.20 -8.73 24.26
CA LEU A 74 -8.27 -7.86 23.53
C LEU A 74 -8.45 -7.94 22.01
N ALA A 75 -8.59 -9.16 21.48
CA ALA A 75 -8.83 -9.37 20.04
C ALA A 75 -10.14 -8.72 19.59
N ALA A 76 -11.22 -8.93 20.35
CA ALA A 76 -12.51 -8.32 20.07
C ALA A 76 -12.42 -6.78 20.02
N MET A 77 -11.62 -6.14 20.88
CA MET A 77 -11.46 -4.68 20.84
C MET A 77 -10.77 -4.18 19.56
N VAL A 78 -9.86 -4.94 18.98
CA VAL A 78 -9.28 -4.60 17.67
C VAL A 78 -10.31 -4.77 16.56
N ASN A 79 -11.13 -5.81 16.63
CA ASN A 79 -12.23 -6.04 15.67
C ASN A 79 -13.29 -4.93 15.78
N VAL A 80 -13.59 -4.45 17.01
CA VAL A 80 -14.44 -3.25 17.23
C VAL A 80 -13.84 -2.03 16.53
N MET A 81 -12.54 -1.79 16.61
CA MET A 81 -11.87 -0.69 15.89
C MET A 81 -12.12 -0.80 14.38
N SER A 82 -11.94 -1.98 13.80
CA SER A 82 -12.16 -2.23 12.37
C SER A 82 -13.63 -2.01 11.97
N SER A 83 -14.58 -2.50 12.80
CA SER A 83 -16.02 -2.31 12.59
C SER A 83 -16.41 -0.83 12.61
N ILE A 84 -15.90 -0.05 13.55
CA ILE A 84 -16.19 1.39 13.65
C ILE A 84 -15.54 2.13 12.47
N ALA A 85 -14.28 1.81 12.11
CA ALA A 85 -13.61 2.40 10.96
C ALA A 85 -14.38 2.13 9.67
N SER A 86 -14.88 0.92 9.49
CA SER A 86 -15.71 0.53 8.35
C SER A 86 -17.03 1.29 8.31
N GLY A 87 -17.68 1.50 9.46
CA GLY A 87 -18.87 2.36 9.56
C GLY A 87 -18.58 3.79 9.09
N PHE A 88 -17.47 4.37 9.49
CA PHE A 88 -17.04 5.69 8.98
C PHE A 88 -16.75 5.67 7.48
N CYS A 89 -16.16 4.59 6.93
CA CYS A 89 -15.99 4.43 5.50
C CYS A 89 -17.34 4.53 4.77
N ILE A 90 -18.36 3.83 5.26
CA ILE A 90 -19.72 3.87 4.71
C ILE A 90 -20.35 5.27 4.82
N LEU A 91 -20.14 5.98 5.93
CA LEU A 91 -20.59 7.38 6.09
C LEU A 91 -19.98 8.31 5.04
N PHE A 92 -18.66 8.26 4.85
CA PHE A 92 -17.99 9.08 3.86
C PHE A 92 -18.37 8.68 2.43
N LEU A 93 -18.59 7.41 2.16
CA LEU A 93 -19.11 6.93 0.88
C LEU A 93 -20.52 7.49 0.62
N PHE A 94 -21.43 7.41 1.59
CA PHE A 94 -22.77 8.02 1.49
C PHE A 94 -22.69 9.50 1.15
N TRP A 95 -21.88 10.26 1.87
CA TRP A 95 -21.73 11.68 1.61
C TRP A 95 -21.06 11.98 0.26
N THR A 96 -20.18 11.12 -0.21
CA THR A 96 -19.57 11.20 -1.54
C THR A 96 -20.63 11.00 -2.63
N ILE A 97 -21.43 9.94 -2.51
CA ILE A 97 -22.50 9.65 -3.48
C ILE A 97 -23.51 10.78 -3.53
N THR A 98 -24.00 11.25 -2.39
CA THR A 98 -24.98 12.33 -2.33
C THR A 98 -24.41 13.66 -2.84
N HIS A 99 -23.13 13.94 -2.61
CA HIS A 99 -22.46 15.12 -3.17
C HIS A 99 -22.43 15.07 -4.70
N LEU A 100 -21.99 13.96 -5.28
CA LEU A 100 -21.91 13.76 -6.72
C LEU A 100 -23.31 13.76 -7.36
N ALA A 101 -24.27 13.05 -6.78
CA ALA A 101 -25.64 13.01 -7.28
C ALA A 101 -26.30 14.40 -7.26
N ARG A 102 -26.12 15.17 -6.18
CA ARG A 102 -26.58 16.55 -6.09
C ARG A 102 -25.97 17.40 -7.21
N ARG A 103 -24.67 17.26 -7.43
CA ARG A 103 -23.95 18.02 -8.43
C ARG A 103 -24.42 17.73 -9.85
N ILE A 104 -24.61 16.45 -10.17
CA ILE A 104 -25.19 16.01 -11.45
C ILE A 104 -26.60 16.58 -11.62
N TYR A 105 -27.43 16.49 -10.58
CA TYR A 105 -28.81 16.99 -10.66
C TYR A 105 -28.87 18.50 -10.87
N THR A 106 -28.03 19.28 -10.14
CA THR A 106 -28.02 20.74 -10.23
C THR A 106 -27.24 21.28 -11.43
N ALA A 107 -26.58 20.43 -12.21
CA ALA A 107 -25.94 20.81 -13.46
C ALA A 107 -26.99 21.41 -14.41
N GLY A 108 -26.63 22.52 -15.09
CA GLY A 108 -27.58 23.24 -15.96
C GLY A 108 -28.60 24.11 -15.21
N GLY A 109 -28.34 24.46 -13.93
CA GLY A 109 -29.13 25.45 -13.18
C GLY A 109 -30.41 24.92 -12.55
N ARG A 110 -30.61 23.59 -12.50
CA ARG A 110 -31.79 23.00 -11.83
C ARG A 110 -31.77 23.26 -10.33
N THR A 111 -32.91 23.64 -9.75
CA THR A 111 -33.09 23.81 -8.31
C THR A 111 -33.55 22.52 -7.65
N LEU A 112 -33.12 22.30 -6.40
CA LEU A 112 -33.54 21.13 -5.64
C LEU A 112 -35.02 21.25 -5.26
N THR A 113 -35.77 20.22 -5.63
CA THR A 113 -37.16 20.01 -5.19
C THR A 113 -37.18 18.94 -4.06
N ASN A 114 -38.29 18.85 -3.32
CA ASN A 114 -38.41 17.81 -2.29
C ASN A 114 -38.24 16.39 -2.88
N GLY A 115 -38.78 16.12 -4.07
CA GLY A 115 -38.62 14.84 -4.74
C GLY A 115 -37.17 14.54 -5.11
N SER A 116 -36.43 15.54 -5.64
CA SER A 116 -35.01 15.35 -5.96
C SER A 116 -34.12 15.20 -4.72
N VAL A 117 -34.47 15.87 -3.62
CA VAL A 117 -33.78 15.70 -2.34
C VAL A 117 -33.87 14.25 -1.89
N TRP A 118 -35.09 13.67 -1.85
CA TRP A 118 -35.27 12.27 -1.46
C TRP A 118 -34.64 11.27 -2.43
N ALA A 119 -34.68 11.56 -3.75
CA ALA A 119 -34.00 10.74 -4.75
C ALA A 119 -32.47 10.70 -4.54
N ILE A 120 -31.86 11.86 -4.26
CA ILE A 120 -30.41 11.95 -3.98
C ILE A 120 -30.05 11.22 -2.70
N LEU A 121 -30.83 11.41 -1.62
CA LEU A 121 -30.59 10.73 -0.35
C LEU A 121 -30.78 9.22 -0.48
N GLY A 122 -31.82 8.78 -1.21
CA GLY A 122 -32.10 7.38 -1.52
C GLY A 122 -30.98 6.73 -2.30
N ALA A 123 -30.49 7.40 -3.35
CA ALA A 123 -29.33 6.92 -4.13
C ALA A 123 -28.08 6.74 -3.25
N GLY A 124 -27.82 7.72 -2.35
CA GLY A 124 -26.74 7.63 -1.39
C GLY A 124 -26.89 6.45 -0.43
N ALA A 125 -28.10 6.27 0.14
CA ALA A 125 -28.38 5.19 1.06
C ALA A 125 -28.28 3.80 0.40
N VAL A 126 -28.86 3.64 -0.78
CA VAL A 126 -28.77 2.38 -1.55
C VAL A 126 -27.32 2.05 -1.91
N GLY A 127 -26.55 3.02 -2.44
CA GLY A 127 -25.17 2.77 -2.82
C GLY A 127 -24.26 2.46 -1.63
N ALA A 128 -24.40 3.19 -0.53
CA ALA A 128 -23.61 2.98 0.68
C ALA A 128 -23.97 1.65 1.37
N LEU A 129 -25.28 1.33 1.49
CA LEU A 129 -25.72 0.07 2.09
C LEU A 129 -25.42 -1.13 1.19
N ALA A 130 -25.50 -1.00 -0.14
CA ALA A 130 -25.06 -2.06 -1.05
C ALA A 130 -23.59 -2.42 -0.80
N TYR A 131 -22.73 -1.41 -0.65
CA TYR A 131 -21.30 -1.64 -0.33
C TYR A 131 -21.11 -2.24 1.07
N THR A 132 -21.96 -1.84 2.06
CA THR A 132 -21.95 -2.42 3.42
C THR A 132 -22.04 -3.93 3.40
N PHE A 133 -22.87 -4.49 2.51
CA PHE A 133 -23.17 -5.93 2.44
C PHE A 133 -22.39 -6.67 1.34
N THR A 134 -21.33 -6.07 0.77
CA THR A 134 -20.42 -6.79 -0.13
C THR A 134 -19.50 -7.71 0.68
N ASP A 135 -19.31 -8.94 0.24
CA ASP A 135 -18.50 -9.96 0.92
C ASP A 135 -17.10 -9.44 1.29
N THR A 136 -16.39 -8.89 0.33
CA THR A 136 -15.00 -8.45 0.52
C THR A 136 -14.89 -7.35 1.56
N PHE A 137 -15.81 -6.37 1.56
CA PHE A 137 -15.74 -5.27 2.51
C PHE A 137 -16.23 -5.71 3.89
N TRP A 138 -17.28 -6.52 3.96
CA TRP A 138 -17.78 -7.08 5.22
C TRP A 138 -16.71 -7.90 5.91
N PHE A 139 -16.04 -8.79 5.18
CA PHE A 139 -14.95 -9.59 5.72
C PHE A 139 -13.88 -8.70 6.38
N SER A 140 -13.41 -7.66 5.69
CA SER A 140 -12.44 -6.72 6.24
C SER A 140 -12.96 -5.87 7.42
N ALA A 141 -14.29 -5.67 7.50
CA ALA A 141 -14.90 -4.84 8.55
C ALA A 141 -15.01 -5.53 9.91
N VAL A 142 -15.02 -6.87 9.92
CA VAL A 142 -15.31 -7.67 11.13
C VAL A 142 -14.06 -8.26 11.76
N GLU A 143 -12.88 -8.00 11.22
CA GLU A 143 -11.61 -8.56 11.67
C GLU A 143 -10.52 -7.51 11.93
N GLY A 144 -9.54 -7.86 12.74
CA GLY A 144 -8.44 -6.98 13.15
C GLY A 144 -7.34 -6.85 12.09
N GLU A 145 -7.69 -6.31 10.91
CA GLU A 145 -6.80 -6.17 9.77
C GLU A 145 -6.76 -4.71 9.28
N VAL A 146 -5.70 -4.35 8.58
CA VAL A 146 -5.42 -2.95 8.15
C VAL A 146 -6.42 -2.41 7.12
N TYR A 147 -7.14 -3.29 6.39
CA TYR A 147 -7.98 -2.90 5.26
C TYR A 147 -9.20 -2.06 5.63
N ALA A 148 -9.82 -2.31 6.78
CA ALA A 148 -10.93 -1.51 7.30
C ALA A 148 -10.52 -0.03 7.48
N LEU A 149 -9.41 0.18 8.18
CA LEU A 149 -8.89 1.52 8.46
C LEU A 149 -8.35 2.20 7.19
N SER A 150 -7.70 1.43 6.29
CA SER A 150 -7.24 1.92 4.98
C SER A 150 -8.40 2.39 4.12
N SER A 151 -9.49 1.63 4.06
CA SER A 151 -10.71 1.99 3.32
C SER A 151 -11.38 3.25 3.90
N MET A 152 -11.38 3.39 5.23
CA MET A 152 -11.86 4.60 5.88
C MET A 152 -11.03 5.83 5.46
N PHE A 153 -9.70 5.74 5.47
CA PHE A 153 -8.84 6.83 5.00
C PHE A 153 -9.10 7.17 3.54
N THR A 154 -9.27 6.17 2.68
CA THR A 154 -9.62 6.34 1.27
C THR A 154 -10.91 7.13 1.10
N ALA A 155 -11.99 6.71 1.75
CA ALA A 155 -13.29 7.37 1.69
C ALA A 155 -13.25 8.79 2.30
N LEU A 156 -12.57 8.97 3.42
CA LEU A 156 -12.38 10.26 4.09
C LEU A 156 -11.63 11.25 3.21
N VAL A 157 -10.53 10.85 2.58
CA VAL A 157 -9.70 11.72 1.75
C VAL A 157 -10.46 12.16 0.49
N VAL A 158 -11.18 11.23 -0.18
CA VAL A 158 -12.03 11.56 -1.33
C VAL A 158 -13.15 12.52 -0.93
N TRP A 159 -13.85 12.24 0.17
CA TRP A 159 -14.88 13.14 0.70
C TRP A 159 -14.33 14.52 1.06
N ALA A 160 -13.17 14.58 1.74
CA ALA A 160 -12.52 15.83 2.09
C ALA A 160 -12.13 16.65 0.85
N MET A 161 -11.71 15.98 -0.24
CA MET A 161 -11.40 16.63 -1.51
C MET A 161 -12.64 17.22 -2.17
N LEU A 162 -13.78 16.53 -2.14
CA LEU A 162 -15.06 17.08 -2.61
C LEU A 162 -15.52 18.28 -1.74
N LYS A 163 -15.22 18.25 -0.44
CA LYS A 163 -15.46 19.40 0.44
C LYS A 163 -14.52 20.57 0.18
N TRP A 164 -13.29 20.31 -0.24
CA TRP A 164 -12.39 21.35 -0.74
C TRP A 164 -12.95 21.97 -2.04
N GLU A 165 -13.44 21.14 -2.96
CA GLU A 165 -14.00 21.56 -4.22
C GLU A 165 -15.15 22.57 -4.06
N ASP A 166 -16.02 22.39 -3.05
CA ASP A 166 -17.12 23.31 -2.73
C ASP A 166 -16.63 24.73 -2.37
N VAL A 167 -15.40 24.87 -1.86
CA VAL A 167 -14.84 26.15 -1.34
C VAL A 167 -13.51 26.53 -1.99
N ALA A 168 -13.18 25.93 -3.14
CA ALA A 168 -11.86 26.06 -3.77
C ALA A 168 -11.46 27.49 -4.13
N ASP A 169 -12.43 28.42 -4.24
CA ASP A 169 -12.23 29.83 -4.55
C ASP A 169 -12.36 30.75 -3.32
N GLU A 170 -12.66 30.16 -2.16
CA GLU A 170 -12.74 30.93 -0.90
C GLU A 170 -11.35 31.20 -0.32
N PRO A 171 -11.18 32.28 0.46
CA PRO A 171 -9.95 32.52 1.21
C PRO A 171 -9.61 31.31 2.10
N HIS A 172 -8.33 30.93 2.12
CA HIS A 172 -7.83 29.82 2.94
C HIS A 172 -8.29 28.40 2.54
N ALA A 173 -8.91 28.20 1.36
CA ALA A 173 -9.29 26.86 0.87
C ALA A 173 -8.14 25.86 0.90
N ASN A 174 -6.89 26.29 0.66
CA ASN A 174 -5.70 25.45 0.68
C ASN A 174 -5.45 24.74 2.04
N ARG A 175 -6.00 25.24 3.15
CA ARG A 175 -5.91 24.55 4.44
C ARG A 175 -6.52 23.15 4.40
N ARG A 176 -7.55 22.94 3.59
CA ARG A 176 -8.16 21.62 3.39
C ARG A 176 -7.27 20.68 2.59
N LEU A 177 -6.52 21.20 1.62
CA LEU A 177 -5.50 20.41 0.90
C LEU A 177 -4.37 19.97 1.83
N ILE A 178 -3.97 20.83 2.76
CA ILE A 178 -2.95 20.50 3.77
C ILE A 178 -3.48 19.40 4.71
N LEU A 179 -4.75 19.49 5.13
CA LEU A 179 -5.39 18.42 5.92
C LEU A 179 -5.43 17.10 5.15
N ILE A 180 -5.79 17.13 3.84
CA ILE A 180 -5.78 15.94 2.99
C ILE A 180 -4.37 15.34 2.91
N ALA A 181 -3.34 16.18 2.71
CA ALA A 181 -1.95 15.74 2.70
C ALA A 181 -1.53 15.09 4.05
N TYR A 182 -1.98 15.63 5.17
CA TYR A 182 -1.75 15.03 6.49
C TYR A 182 -2.42 13.66 6.64
N LEU A 183 -3.69 13.55 6.23
CA LEU A 183 -4.42 12.28 6.23
C LEU A 183 -3.75 11.24 5.33
N MET A 184 -3.22 11.66 4.17
CA MET A 184 -2.42 10.80 3.30
C MET A 184 -1.14 10.32 4.01
N GLY A 185 -0.43 11.21 4.70
CA GLY A 185 0.75 10.87 5.50
C GLY A 185 0.44 9.88 6.63
N LEU A 186 -0.65 10.08 7.36
CA LEU A 186 -1.12 9.15 8.40
C LEU A 186 -1.47 7.78 7.81
N SER A 187 -2.13 7.76 6.66
CA SER A 187 -2.56 6.51 6.03
C SER A 187 -1.40 5.61 5.60
N ILE A 188 -0.21 6.17 5.33
CA ILE A 188 1.03 5.39 5.08
C ILE A 188 1.35 4.51 6.29
N GLY A 189 1.12 5.00 7.51
CA GLY A 189 1.29 4.24 8.75
C GLY A 189 0.22 3.17 9.00
N VAL A 190 -0.78 3.05 8.12
CA VAL A 190 -1.78 1.98 8.11
C VAL A 190 -1.55 1.05 6.93
N HIS A 191 -1.69 1.57 5.71
CA HIS A 191 -1.48 0.82 4.48
C HIS A 191 -1.29 1.77 3.28
N ILE A 192 -0.34 1.46 2.40
CA ILE A 192 -0.01 2.32 1.25
C ILE A 192 -1.09 2.35 0.17
N LEU A 193 -2.09 1.47 0.22
CA LEU A 193 -3.17 1.39 -0.77
C LEU A 193 -3.91 2.72 -0.95
N ASN A 194 -4.04 3.52 0.11
CA ASN A 194 -4.67 4.84 0.03
C ASN A 194 -3.96 5.81 -0.93
N LEU A 195 -2.66 5.63 -1.20
CA LEU A 195 -1.94 6.44 -2.18
C LEU A 195 -2.53 6.33 -3.60
N LEU A 196 -3.24 5.24 -3.91
CA LEU A 196 -3.93 5.06 -5.18
C LEU A 196 -5.10 6.05 -5.39
N THR A 197 -5.51 6.78 -4.36
CA THR A 197 -6.49 7.88 -4.50
C THR A 197 -5.88 9.14 -5.13
N ILE A 198 -4.54 9.31 -5.13
CA ILE A 198 -3.86 10.51 -5.64
C ILE A 198 -4.32 10.90 -7.05
N PRO A 199 -4.43 10.00 -8.03
CA PRO A 199 -4.96 10.35 -9.35
C PRO A 199 -6.34 10.98 -9.28
N ALA A 200 -7.26 10.41 -8.51
CA ALA A 200 -8.61 10.95 -8.36
C ALA A 200 -8.59 12.36 -7.73
N LEU A 201 -7.75 12.60 -6.71
CA LEU A 201 -7.60 13.92 -6.10
C LEU A 201 -7.07 14.96 -7.09
N VAL A 202 -6.08 14.59 -7.90
CA VAL A 202 -5.52 15.47 -8.93
C VAL A 202 -6.56 15.80 -9.99
N PHE A 203 -7.37 14.83 -10.42
CA PHE A 203 -8.46 15.09 -11.38
C PHE A 203 -9.55 15.98 -10.80
N ILE A 204 -9.95 15.80 -9.54
CA ILE A 204 -10.92 16.71 -8.88
C ILE A 204 -10.35 18.14 -8.85
N TYR A 205 -9.06 18.27 -8.52
CA TYR A 205 -8.38 19.56 -8.54
C TYR A 205 -8.34 20.17 -9.94
N TYR A 206 -7.97 19.39 -10.96
CA TYR A 206 -7.93 19.82 -12.35
C TYR A 206 -9.28 20.31 -12.85
N PHE A 207 -10.32 19.50 -12.74
CA PHE A 207 -11.66 19.86 -13.21
C PHE A 207 -12.26 21.05 -12.46
N ARG A 208 -11.85 21.29 -11.21
CA ARG A 208 -12.31 22.43 -10.44
C ARG A 208 -11.60 23.74 -10.84
N LYS A 209 -10.31 23.67 -11.15
CA LYS A 209 -9.51 24.89 -11.44
C LYS A 209 -9.47 25.25 -12.93
N TRP A 210 -9.73 24.31 -13.82
CA TRP A 210 -9.79 24.53 -15.27
C TRP A 210 -11.17 24.17 -15.82
N PRO A 211 -12.06 25.15 -16.01
CA PRO A 211 -13.43 24.88 -16.48
C PRO A 211 -13.48 24.34 -17.91
N THR A 212 -12.46 24.63 -18.73
CA THR A 212 -12.36 24.11 -20.10
C THR A 212 -11.48 22.85 -20.09
N VAL A 213 -12.12 21.70 -20.27
CA VAL A 213 -11.42 20.40 -20.34
C VAL A 213 -10.82 20.21 -21.72
N THR A 214 -9.52 19.98 -21.78
CA THR A 214 -8.79 19.69 -23.03
C THR A 214 -8.02 18.38 -22.90
N LEU A 215 -7.78 17.69 -24.03
CA LEU A 215 -6.98 16.46 -24.03
C LEU A 215 -5.58 16.71 -23.45
N LYS A 216 -4.94 17.83 -23.82
CA LYS A 216 -3.63 18.21 -23.27
C LYS A 216 -3.67 18.38 -21.74
N GLY A 217 -4.74 18.99 -21.22
CA GLY A 217 -4.94 19.18 -19.80
C GLY A 217 -5.17 17.86 -19.04
N VAL A 218 -5.93 16.93 -19.63
CA VAL A 218 -6.13 15.58 -19.08
C VAL A 218 -4.81 14.82 -19.03
N VAL A 219 -4.03 14.83 -20.12
CA VAL A 219 -2.70 14.19 -20.15
C VAL A 219 -1.77 14.81 -19.11
N ALA A 220 -1.73 16.14 -19.01
CA ALA A 220 -0.93 16.83 -18.00
C ALA A 220 -1.35 16.45 -16.57
N ALA A 221 -2.65 16.40 -16.29
CA ALA A 221 -3.16 15.97 -14.98
C ALA A 221 -2.77 14.51 -14.67
N THR A 222 -2.83 13.61 -15.65
CA THR A 222 -2.37 12.21 -15.51
C THR A 222 -0.87 12.15 -15.20
N CYS A 223 -0.05 12.91 -15.93
CA CYS A 223 1.40 12.98 -15.67
C CYS A 223 1.70 13.51 -14.26
N VAL A 224 1.00 14.59 -13.84
CA VAL A 224 1.15 15.16 -12.48
C VAL A 224 0.72 14.14 -11.42
N ALA A 225 -0.39 13.44 -11.62
CA ALA A 225 -0.87 12.41 -10.71
C ALA A 225 0.16 11.28 -10.56
N GLY A 226 0.68 10.79 -11.67
CA GLY A 226 1.75 9.77 -11.70
C GLY A 226 3.03 10.27 -11.01
N ALA A 227 3.45 11.51 -11.29
CA ALA A 227 4.63 12.10 -10.66
C ALA A 227 4.47 12.24 -9.14
N ILE A 228 3.31 12.68 -8.64
CA ILE A 228 3.06 12.76 -7.19
C ILE A 228 3.05 11.38 -6.57
N LEU A 229 2.37 10.40 -7.18
CA LEU A 229 2.31 9.03 -6.69
C LEU A 229 3.72 8.41 -6.61
N LEU A 230 4.52 8.55 -7.67
CA LEU A 230 5.91 8.10 -7.69
C LEU A 230 6.77 8.84 -6.66
N ALA A 231 6.61 10.16 -6.52
CA ALA A 231 7.35 10.94 -5.53
C ALA A 231 7.05 10.47 -4.10
N VAL A 232 5.79 10.22 -3.75
CA VAL A 232 5.44 9.73 -2.41
C VAL A 232 5.95 8.31 -2.20
N ASN A 233 5.66 7.40 -3.13
CA ASN A 233 5.96 5.98 -2.97
C ASN A 233 7.47 5.67 -3.06
N SER A 234 8.19 6.33 -3.97
CA SER A 234 9.59 5.98 -4.27
C SER A 234 10.60 6.98 -3.71
N ILE A 235 10.21 8.22 -3.43
CA ILE A 235 11.12 9.24 -2.88
C ILE A 235 10.83 9.47 -1.39
N ILE A 236 9.61 9.86 -1.03
CA ILE A 236 9.31 10.22 0.36
C ILE A 236 9.48 9.02 1.28
N ILE A 237 8.90 7.88 0.95
CA ILE A 237 8.93 6.71 1.84
C ILE A 237 10.34 6.11 1.95
N PRO A 238 10.98 5.57 0.89
CA PRO A 238 12.27 4.89 1.04
C PRO A 238 13.47 5.84 1.11
N TYR A 239 13.51 6.91 0.30
CA TYR A 239 14.70 7.79 0.26
C TYR A 239 14.89 8.62 1.51
N THR A 240 13.82 8.99 2.22
CA THR A 240 13.96 9.65 3.53
C THR A 240 14.74 8.76 4.49
N VAL A 241 14.40 7.48 4.55
CA VAL A 241 15.11 6.53 5.42
C VAL A 241 16.50 6.23 4.88
N ALA A 242 16.69 6.11 3.56
CA ALA A 242 17.99 5.87 2.94
C ALA A 242 18.99 7.00 3.22
N VAL A 243 18.57 8.27 3.11
CA VAL A 243 19.41 9.41 3.44
C VAL A 243 19.74 9.43 4.94
N GLY A 244 18.73 9.20 5.79
CA GLY A 244 18.95 9.07 7.23
C GLY A 244 19.93 7.94 7.58
N ALA A 245 19.85 6.79 6.90
CA ALA A 245 20.78 5.67 7.06
C ALA A 245 22.22 6.04 6.64
N ALA A 246 22.38 6.81 5.54
CA ALA A 246 23.70 7.28 5.12
C ALA A 246 24.31 8.26 6.12
N VAL A 247 23.50 9.16 6.69
CA VAL A 247 23.92 10.08 7.76
C VAL A 247 24.28 9.29 9.02
N ASP A 248 23.47 8.30 9.39
CA ASP A 248 23.74 7.46 10.55
C ASP A 248 25.06 6.70 10.41
N ARG A 249 25.32 6.12 9.24
CA ARG A 249 26.59 5.46 8.94
C ARG A 249 27.77 6.42 9.07
N LEU A 250 27.65 7.68 8.63
CA LEU A 250 28.69 8.68 8.81
C LEU A 250 28.95 8.95 10.31
N PHE A 251 27.89 9.12 11.09
CA PHE A 251 27.98 9.39 12.52
C PHE A 251 28.63 8.21 13.27
N VAL A 252 28.23 7.00 12.97
CA VAL A 252 28.75 5.80 13.62
C VAL A 252 30.18 5.51 13.19
N ASN A 253 30.44 5.44 11.88
CA ASN A 253 31.73 4.96 11.38
C ASN A 253 32.84 6.01 11.43
N ALA A 254 32.53 7.29 11.20
CA ALA A 254 33.54 8.35 11.19
C ALA A 254 33.65 9.10 12.53
N LEU A 255 32.51 9.31 13.23
CA LEU A 255 32.49 10.06 14.48
C LEU A 255 32.48 9.19 15.73
N GLY A 256 32.32 7.85 15.58
CA GLY A 256 32.26 6.90 16.71
C GLY A 256 31.03 7.05 17.60
N LEU A 257 29.94 7.65 17.08
CA LEU A 257 28.71 7.87 17.83
C LEU A 257 27.84 6.59 17.83
N PRO A 258 26.89 6.46 18.77
CA PRO A 258 26.01 5.31 18.83
C PRO A 258 25.14 5.16 17.56
N ILE A 259 24.76 3.90 17.26
CA ILE A 259 23.80 3.59 16.18
C ILE A 259 22.48 4.35 16.41
N ASN A 260 21.85 4.78 15.34
CA ASN A 260 20.66 5.64 15.27
C ASN A 260 20.90 7.12 15.61
N SER A 261 22.10 7.53 16.09
CA SER A 261 22.38 8.94 16.43
C SER A 261 22.30 9.86 15.21
N GLY A 262 22.83 9.43 14.07
CA GLY A 262 22.77 10.16 12.82
C GLY A 262 21.36 10.22 12.24
N MET A 263 20.56 9.17 12.40
CA MET A 263 19.14 9.16 12.00
C MET A 263 18.33 10.17 12.83
N VAL A 264 18.55 10.22 14.14
CA VAL A 264 17.91 11.21 15.02
C VAL A 264 18.29 12.64 14.59
N PHE A 265 19.58 12.89 14.39
CA PHE A 265 20.05 14.17 13.86
C PHE A 265 19.38 14.53 12.52
N PHE A 266 19.35 13.58 11.58
CA PHE A 266 18.75 13.78 10.26
C PHE A 266 17.28 14.16 10.36
N VAL A 267 16.50 13.49 11.20
CA VAL A 267 15.06 13.79 11.39
C VAL A 267 14.88 15.22 11.89
N PHE A 268 15.64 15.66 12.90
CA PHE A 268 15.57 17.05 13.40
C PHE A 268 16.01 18.06 12.33
N ALA A 269 17.10 17.79 11.62
CA ALA A 269 17.60 18.66 10.55
C ALA A 269 16.59 18.78 9.40
N MET A 270 15.96 17.66 9.02
CA MET A 270 14.91 17.62 7.99
C MET A 270 13.70 18.47 8.39
N PHE A 271 13.16 18.30 9.60
CA PHE A 271 12.02 19.13 10.04
C PHE A 271 12.41 20.60 10.22
N ALA A 272 13.62 20.91 10.65
CA ALA A 272 14.13 22.28 10.68
C ALA A 272 14.20 22.88 9.28
N ALA A 273 14.69 22.14 8.28
CA ALA A 273 14.75 22.58 6.88
C ALA A 273 13.35 22.78 6.29
N LEU A 274 12.41 21.86 6.56
CA LEU A 274 11.01 22.00 6.15
C LEU A 274 10.35 23.22 6.81
N GLY A 275 10.57 23.43 8.11
CA GLY A 275 10.09 24.61 8.82
C GLY A 275 10.67 25.92 8.24
N ALA A 276 11.97 25.94 7.93
CA ALA A 276 12.60 27.06 7.25
C ALA A 276 12.03 27.32 5.86
N ALA A 277 11.76 26.25 5.08
CA ALA A 277 11.13 26.36 3.77
C ALA A 277 9.71 26.95 3.87
N VAL A 278 8.91 26.48 4.82
CA VAL A 278 7.57 27.03 5.11
C VAL A 278 7.67 28.51 5.49
N TRP A 279 8.56 28.87 6.42
CA TRP A 279 8.74 30.26 6.86
C TRP A 279 9.19 31.16 5.70
N PHE A 280 10.20 30.74 4.94
CA PHE A 280 10.74 31.50 3.83
C PHE A 280 9.71 31.73 2.71
N THR A 281 8.99 30.67 2.30
CA THR A 281 7.96 30.77 1.26
C THR A 281 6.78 31.61 1.70
N HIS A 282 6.40 31.53 2.99
CA HIS A 282 5.39 32.41 3.57
C HIS A 282 5.82 33.89 3.55
N LYS A 283 7.03 34.18 4.06
CA LYS A 283 7.58 35.54 4.08
C LYS A 283 7.70 36.17 2.67
N LYS A 284 7.98 35.34 1.65
CA LYS A 284 8.07 35.78 0.25
C LYS A 284 6.71 35.83 -0.47
N GLY A 285 5.60 35.52 0.19
CA GLY A 285 4.26 35.51 -0.41
C GLY A 285 4.06 34.45 -1.50
N LYS A 286 4.92 33.41 -1.56
CA LYS A 286 4.86 32.37 -2.60
C LYS A 286 3.83 31.29 -2.21
N VAL A 287 2.53 31.59 -2.40
CA VAL A 287 1.41 30.75 -1.93
C VAL A 287 1.53 29.29 -2.37
N LEU A 288 1.80 29.03 -3.66
CA LEU A 288 1.91 27.64 -4.16
C LEU A 288 3.05 26.88 -3.49
N LEU A 289 4.26 27.48 -3.44
CA LEU A 289 5.42 26.83 -2.82
C LEU A 289 5.22 26.65 -1.31
N ASN A 290 4.55 27.60 -0.65
CA ASN A 290 4.20 27.46 0.77
C ASN A 290 3.21 26.31 1.00
N THR A 291 2.19 26.17 0.15
CA THR A 291 1.24 25.04 0.23
C THR A 291 1.95 23.70 0.00
N ILE A 292 2.87 23.62 -0.97
CA ILE A 292 3.67 22.41 -1.23
C ILE A 292 4.57 22.11 -0.02
N ALA A 293 5.31 23.09 0.51
CA ALA A 293 6.17 22.90 1.66
C ALA A 293 5.39 22.43 2.90
N LEU A 294 4.23 23.02 3.16
CA LEU A 294 3.33 22.58 4.22
C LEU A 294 2.81 21.17 3.98
N ALA A 295 2.39 20.84 2.74
CA ALA A 295 1.90 19.50 2.41
C ALA A 295 2.98 18.45 2.64
N VAL A 296 4.22 18.67 2.17
CA VAL A 296 5.35 17.77 2.43
C VAL A 296 5.61 17.64 3.93
N THR A 297 5.61 18.75 4.66
CA THR A 297 5.83 18.74 6.13
C THR A 297 4.81 17.87 6.85
N VAL A 298 3.52 18.02 6.53
CA VAL A 298 2.46 17.25 7.21
C VAL A 298 2.41 15.79 6.76
N ILE A 299 2.77 15.48 5.50
CA ILE A 299 2.96 14.09 5.05
C ILE A 299 4.08 13.43 5.88
N MET A 300 5.22 14.10 6.02
CA MET A 300 6.35 13.61 6.82
C MET A 300 5.96 13.44 8.29
N LEU A 301 5.17 14.36 8.83
CA LEU A 301 4.65 14.25 10.19
C LEU A 301 3.74 13.02 10.37
N GLY A 302 2.84 12.75 9.43
CA GLY A 302 2.02 11.53 9.45
C GLY A 302 2.85 10.25 9.29
N TYR A 303 3.81 10.27 8.35
CA TYR A 303 4.73 9.16 8.11
C TYR A 303 5.67 8.87 9.29
N SER A 304 5.95 9.84 10.15
CA SER A 304 6.84 9.68 11.31
C SER A 304 6.39 8.58 12.29
N SER A 305 5.16 8.08 12.18
CA SER A 305 4.69 6.89 12.91
C SER A 305 5.61 5.67 12.73
N TYR A 306 6.33 5.56 11.60
CA TYR A 306 7.31 4.51 11.35
C TYR A 306 8.52 4.54 12.30
N ALA A 307 8.81 5.68 12.92
CA ALA A 307 9.86 5.75 13.94
C ALA A 307 9.58 4.80 15.13
N SER A 308 8.29 4.54 15.43
CA SER A 308 7.92 3.61 16.48
C SER A 308 8.42 2.19 16.23
N MET A 309 8.53 1.76 14.98
CA MET A 309 9.04 0.43 14.64
C MET A 309 10.51 0.27 15.06
N THR A 310 11.36 1.24 14.71
CA THR A 310 12.78 1.21 15.10
C THR A 310 12.94 1.34 16.61
N ILE A 311 12.21 2.25 17.25
CA ILE A 311 12.24 2.41 18.72
C ILE A 311 11.87 1.10 19.42
N ARG A 312 10.85 0.40 18.93
CA ARG A 312 10.42 -0.87 19.50
C ARG A 312 11.38 -2.02 19.17
N ALA A 313 11.92 -2.06 17.95
CA ALA A 313 12.89 -3.07 17.54
C ALA A 313 14.18 -3.02 18.38
N VAL A 314 14.66 -1.81 18.74
CA VAL A 314 15.82 -1.61 19.64
C VAL A 314 15.58 -2.23 21.04
N ALA A 315 14.33 -2.20 21.51
CA ALA A 315 13.95 -2.84 22.77
C ALA A 315 13.89 -4.38 22.70
N ASN A 316 14.11 -4.96 21.52
CA ASN A 316 14.15 -6.40 21.24
C ASN A 316 12.93 -7.17 21.81
N PRO A 317 11.71 -6.84 21.38
CA PRO A 317 10.51 -7.51 21.86
C PRO A 317 10.44 -8.96 21.36
N PRO A 318 9.61 -9.84 21.96
CA PRO A 318 9.44 -11.22 21.52
C PRO A 318 9.08 -11.37 20.04
N MET A 319 8.19 -10.52 19.52
CA MET A 319 7.93 -10.43 18.09
C MET A 319 8.66 -9.21 17.50
N ASN A 320 9.73 -9.48 16.77
CA ASN A 320 10.57 -8.46 16.14
C ASN A 320 10.88 -8.85 14.70
N SER A 321 9.85 -8.79 13.85
CA SER A 321 9.96 -9.22 12.45
C SER A 321 10.98 -8.37 11.69
N ASN A 322 11.97 -9.04 11.09
CA ASN A 322 13.08 -8.44 10.35
C ASN A 322 13.93 -7.45 11.16
N ASN A 323 13.71 -7.36 12.46
CA ASN A 323 14.49 -6.56 13.43
C ASN A 323 14.96 -5.19 12.89
N PRO A 324 14.04 -4.24 12.60
CA PRO A 324 14.38 -2.92 12.05
C PRO A 324 14.97 -1.98 13.12
N ASN A 325 15.98 -2.45 13.86
CA ASN A 325 16.60 -1.74 15.00
C ASN A 325 17.57 -0.63 14.58
N ASN A 326 17.82 -0.48 13.29
CA ASN A 326 18.64 0.55 12.71
C ASN A 326 18.09 1.02 11.36
N PRO A 327 18.51 2.16 10.81
CA PRO A 327 17.92 2.71 9.58
C PRO A 327 18.07 1.83 8.34
N TYR A 328 19.16 1.07 8.20
CA TYR A 328 19.32 0.16 7.06
C TYR A 328 18.37 -1.04 7.15
N ALA A 329 18.19 -1.60 8.34
CA ALA A 329 17.23 -2.67 8.56
C ALA A 329 15.79 -2.17 8.35
N LEU A 330 15.47 -0.94 8.80
CA LEU A 330 14.18 -0.32 8.51
C LEU A 330 13.96 -0.12 7.00
N LEU A 331 14.98 0.35 6.28
CA LEU A 331 14.93 0.53 4.83
C LEU A 331 14.61 -0.79 4.10
N SER A 332 15.25 -1.88 4.50
CA SER A 332 15.00 -3.22 3.94
C SER A 332 13.55 -3.68 4.18
N VAL A 333 12.99 -3.40 5.36
CA VAL A 333 11.58 -3.68 5.67
C VAL A 333 10.64 -2.87 4.78
N LEU A 334 10.91 -1.56 4.60
CA LEU A 334 10.10 -0.67 3.76
C LEU A 334 10.16 -1.05 2.27
N ASN A 335 11.33 -1.42 1.79
CA ASN A 335 11.53 -1.91 0.41
C ASN A 335 10.94 -3.31 0.19
N ARG A 336 10.54 -4.01 1.25
CA ARG A 336 10.03 -5.37 1.19
C ARG A 336 11.04 -6.35 0.57
N ASP A 337 12.33 -6.15 0.83
CA ASP A 337 13.44 -6.93 0.24
C ASP A 337 13.25 -8.46 0.42
N GLN A 338 12.62 -8.88 1.52
CA GLN A 338 12.34 -10.29 1.82
C GLN A 338 11.36 -10.97 0.85
N TYR A 339 10.61 -10.21 0.06
CA TYR A 339 9.66 -10.77 -0.92
C TYR A 339 10.22 -10.85 -2.33
N GLY A 340 11.43 -10.31 -2.57
CA GLY A 340 12.04 -10.20 -3.88
C GLY A 340 11.32 -9.25 -4.83
N ALA A 341 11.89 -9.05 -6.01
CA ALA A 341 11.32 -8.24 -7.07
C ALA A 341 10.59 -9.13 -8.09
N ARG A 342 9.48 -8.64 -8.62
CA ARG A 342 8.70 -9.29 -9.69
C ARG A 342 8.58 -8.35 -10.88
N PRO A 343 8.82 -8.82 -12.11
CA PRO A 343 8.62 -8.01 -13.30
C PRO A 343 7.12 -7.79 -13.54
N LEU A 344 6.69 -6.51 -13.59
CA LEU A 344 5.29 -6.15 -13.79
C LEU A 344 4.95 -5.95 -15.28
N LEU A 345 5.82 -5.25 -16.01
CA LEU A 345 5.56 -4.83 -17.38
C LEU A 345 6.38 -5.62 -18.40
N TYR A 346 7.64 -5.85 -18.10
CA TYR A 346 8.58 -6.53 -19.01
C TYR A 346 9.51 -7.44 -18.23
N GLY A 347 9.61 -8.69 -18.62
CA GLY A 347 10.44 -9.69 -17.95
C GLY A 347 10.24 -11.10 -18.50
N ALA A 348 10.93 -12.04 -17.88
CA ALA A 348 10.87 -13.45 -18.24
C ALA A 348 9.62 -14.14 -17.62
N TYR A 349 9.20 -15.24 -18.21
CA TYR A 349 8.24 -16.15 -17.60
C TYR A 349 8.91 -17.01 -16.52
N TYR A 350 8.11 -17.68 -15.66
CA TYR A 350 8.60 -18.54 -14.58
C TYR A 350 9.52 -19.67 -15.06
N SER A 351 9.31 -20.17 -16.28
CA SER A 351 10.03 -21.29 -16.88
C SER A 351 11.30 -20.89 -17.60
N THR A 352 11.58 -19.58 -17.74
CA THR A 352 12.78 -19.10 -18.46
C THR A 352 14.04 -19.44 -17.68
N PRO A 353 15.06 -20.03 -18.31
CA PRO A 353 16.31 -20.36 -17.64
C PRO A 353 17.03 -19.10 -17.16
N ILE A 354 17.61 -19.19 -15.97
CA ILE A 354 18.44 -18.14 -15.39
C ILE A 354 19.79 -18.15 -16.10
N LEU A 355 20.25 -16.98 -16.56
CA LEU A 355 21.60 -16.80 -17.12
C LEU A 355 22.62 -16.57 -16.01
N ASP A 356 22.35 -15.61 -15.14
CA ASP A 356 23.28 -15.16 -14.12
C ASP A 356 22.50 -14.58 -12.94
N VAL A 357 23.21 -14.30 -11.84
CA VAL A 357 22.67 -13.67 -10.65
C VAL A 357 23.19 -12.24 -10.54
N THR A 358 22.31 -11.34 -10.14
CA THR A 358 22.71 -9.98 -9.77
C THR A 358 22.84 -9.86 -8.26
N THR A 359 23.89 -9.16 -7.81
CA THR A 359 24.10 -8.87 -6.39
C THR A 359 23.93 -7.38 -6.12
N LYS A 360 23.50 -7.07 -4.90
CA LYS A 360 23.48 -5.70 -4.37
C LYS A 360 24.24 -5.61 -3.05
N LYS A 361 24.84 -4.45 -2.84
CA LYS A 361 25.54 -4.14 -1.59
C LYS A 361 24.52 -3.70 -0.53
N VAL A 362 24.46 -4.41 0.57
CA VAL A 362 23.65 -4.06 1.73
C VAL A 362 24.53 -3.73 2.92
N TYR A 363 24.09 -2.78 3.74
CA TYR A 363 24.80 -2.40 4.97
C TYR A 363 24.13 -3.03 6.17
N TYR A 364 24.92 -3.46 7.13
CA TYR A 364 24.48 -4.02 8.41
C TYR A 364 25.46 -3.63 9.51
N VAL A 365 25.09 -3.83 10.76
CA VAL A 365 25.94 -3.56 11.91
C VAL A 365 26.84 -4.77 12.16
N GLY A 366 28.15 -4.59 12.10
CA GLY A 366 29.15 -5.62 12.40
C GLY A 366 29.33 -5.84 13.91
N ASP A 367 30.15 -6.82 14.27
CA ASP A 367 30.46 -7.16 15.66
C ASP A 367 31.23 -6.03 16.39
N ASP A 368 31.91 -5.17 15.64
CA ASP A 368 32.58 -3.97 16.12
C ASP A 368 31.64 -2.80 16.40
N GLY A 369 30.34 -2.99 16.23
CA GLY A 369 29.31 -1.95 16.40
C GLY A 369 29.29 -0.90 15.30
N LYS A 370 30.00 -1.12 14.18
CA LYS A 370 30.04 -0.21 13.03
C LYS A 370 29.25 -0.76 11.83
N TYR A 371 28.84 0.12 10.94
CA TYR A 371 28.24 -0.30 9.69
C TYR A 371 29.30 -0.85 8.74
N THR A 372 29.13 -2.11 8.36
CA THR A 372 29.87 -2.80 7.32
C THR A 372 28.93 -3.19 6.19
N SER A 373 29.47 -3.70 5.09
CA SER A 373 28.66 -4.07 3.93
C SER A 373 28.98 -5.48 3.46
N LYS A 374 27.98 -6.16 2.93
CA LYS A 374 28.10 -7.44 2.24
C LYS A 374 27.32 -7.40 0.93
N GLU A 375 27.73 -8.21 -0.01
CA GLU A 375 26.93 -8.48 -1.20
C GLU A 375 25.89 -9.55 -0.91
N VAL A 376 24.67 -9.31 -1.35
CA VAL A 376 23.55 -10.27 -1.25
C VAL A 376 22.92 -10.42 -2.63
N LEU A 377 22.29 -11.55 -2.86
CA LEU A 377 21.50 -11.78 -4.08
C LEU A 377 20.42 -10.69 -4.20
N ASP A 378 20.39 -10.02 -5.35
CA ASP A 378 19.36 -9.01 -5.68
C ASP A 378 18.32 -9.57 -6.65
N GLY A 379 18.74 -10.37 -7.61
CA GLY A 379 17.84 -10.94 -8.61
C GLY A 379 18.56 -11.88 -9.57
N TYR A 380 17.86 -12.18 -10.62
CA TYR A 380 18.33 -13.06 -11.69
C TYR A 380 18.29 -12.34 -13.03
N THR A 381 19.27 -12.60 -13.88
CA THR A 381 19.26 -12.18 -15.27
C THR A 381 18.72 -13.30 -16.16
N PHE A 382 18.03 -12.90 -17.21
CA PHE A 382 17.42 -13.81 -18.17
C PHE A 382 17.79 -13.37 -19.59
N PRO A 383 17.83 -14.29 -20.58
CA PRO A 383 18.04 -13.92 -21.98
C PRO A 383 17.03 -12.88 -22.44
N GLU A 384 17.47 -11.83 -23.12
CA GLU A 384 16.57 -10.75 -23.60
C GLU A 384 15.53 -11.27 -24.60
N GLU A 385 15.90 -12.27 -25.42
CA GLU A 385 15.02 -12.91 -26.38
C GLU A 385 13.84 -13.68 -25.77
N HIS A 386 13.92 -13.97 -24.45
CA HIS A 386 12.89 -14.67 -23.69
C HIS A 386 12.16 -13.75 -22.70
N LYS A 387 12.32 -12.44 -22.84
CA LYS A 387 11.56 -11.46 -22.08
C LYS A 387 10.36 -10.97 -22.87
N HIS A 388 9.23 -10.85 -22.20
CA HIS A 388 7.95 -10.50 -22.79
C HIS A 388 7.28 -9.33 -22.06
N LEU A 389 6.43 -8.60 -22.77
CA LEU A 389 5.53 -7.63 -22.16
C LEU A 389 4.46 -8.38 -21.37
N PHE A 390 4.22 -7.93 -20.12
CA PHE A 390 3.29 -8.53 -19.18
C PHE A 390 3.57 -10.02 -18.94
N PRO A 391 4.75 -10.35 -18.36
CA PRO A 391 5.15 -11.74 -18.16
C PRO A 391 4.13 -12.47 -17.27
N ARG A 392 3.67 -13.63 -17.76
CA ARG A 392 2.70 -14.45 -17.08
C ARG A 392 3.37 -15.41 -16.10
N MET A 393 2.62 -15.80 -15.06
CA MET A 393 3.04 -16.87 -14.15
C MET A 393 4.46 -16.67 -13.58
N TRP A 394 4.83 -15.40 -13.31
CA TRP A 394 6.11 -15.13 -12.69
C TRP A 394 6.07 -15.52 -11.21
N ASN A 395 6.80 -16.54 -10.85
CA ASN A 395 7.16 -16.83 -9.45
C ASN A 395 8.41 -17.72 -9.38
N ALA A 396 9.56 -17.13 -9.10
CA ALA A 396 10.84 -17.85 -9.02
C ALA A 396 10.90 -18.89 -7.88
N HIS A 397 9.98 -18.86 -6.93
CA HIS A 397 9.94 -19.78 -5.78
C HIS A 397 8.87 -20.87 -5.89
N LYS A 398 8.07 -20.86 -6.95
CA LYS A 398 7.02 -21.83 -7.18
C LYS A 398 7.44 -22.89 -8.19
N ASP A 399 7.03 -24.13 -7.94
CA ASP A 399 7.18 -25.23 -8.87
C ASP A 399 6.24 -25.03 -10.08
N SER A 400 6.71 -25.32 -11.28
CA SER A 400 5.88 -25.27 -12.50
C SER A 400 4.62 -26.11 -12.38
N ARG A 401 4.67 -27.23 -11.66
CA ARG A 401 3.53 -28.12 -11.41
C ARG A 401 2.32 -27.42 -10.74
N GLU A 402 2.56 -26.39 -9.94
CA GLU A 402 1.47 -25.61 -9.34
C GLU A 402 0.69 -24.85 -10.43
N TYR A 403 1.38 -24.26 -11.39
CA TYR A 403 0.74 -23.56 -12.50
C TYR A 403 0.01 -24.52 -13.43
N GLU A 404 0.58 -25.69 -13.67
CA GLU A 404 -0.01 -26.76 -14.47
C GLU A 404 -1.30 -27.25 -13.84
N ALA A 405 -1.29 -27.52 -12.53
CA ALA A 405 -2.47 -27.99 -11.80
C ALA A 405 -3.62 -26.97 -11.80
N TRP A 406 -3.33 -25.68 -11.63
CA TRP A 406 -4.34 -24.62 -11.61
C TRP A 406 -4.80 -24.18 -12.99
N GLY A 407 -3.91 -24.27 -14.00
CA GLY A 407 -4.22 -23.87 -15.37
C GLY A 407 -5.11 -24.85 -16.13
N ALA A 408 -5.33 -26.05 -15.60
CA ALA A 408 -6.12 -27.12 -16.23
C ALA A 408 -5.70 -27.37 -17.69
N TYR A 409 -4.39 -27.38 -17.96
CA TYR A 409 -3.86 -27.57 -19.30
C TYR A 409 -4.21 -28.96 -19.85
N ARG A 410 -4.36 -29.04 -21.17
CA ARG A 410 -4.44 -30.32 -21.85
C ARG A 410 -3.11 -31.05 -21.71
N THR A 411 -3.15 -32.37 -21.62
CA THR A 411 -1.97 -33.21 -21.64
C THR A 411 -1.75 -33.78 -23.04
N ARG A 412 -0.50 -34.05 -23.35
CA ARG A 412 -0.06 -34.80 -24.53
C ARG A 412 0.88 -35.91 -24.11
N SER A 413 0.87 -37.01 -24.80
CA SER A 413 1.83 -38.09 -24.58
C SER A 413 3.21 -37.71 -25.13
N ASP A 414 4.24 -37.79 -24.32
CA ASP A 414 5.64 -37.57 -24.68
C ASP A 414 6.49 -38.70 -24.06
N PHE A 415 7.77 -38.78 -24.43
CA PHE A 415 8.68 -39.76 -23.85
C PHE A 415 9.40 -39.20 -22.63
N ALA A 416 9.49 -39.99 -21.58
CA ALA A 416 10.32 -39.66 -20.42
C ALA A 416 11.79 -39.51 -20.86
N ARG A 417 12.46 -38.45 -20.33
CA ARG A 417 13.88 -38.19 -20.62
C ARG A 417 14.64 -38.12 -19.28
N ASP A 418 15.90 -38.54 -19.33
CA ASP A 418 16.83 -38.36 -18.22
C ASP A 418 17.35 -36.91 -18.15
N ASN A 419 18.21 -36.63 -17.17
CA ASN A 419 18.79 -35.29 -16.98
C ASN A 419 19.72 -34.89 -18.15
N GLU A 420 20.15 -35.84 -18.99
CA GLU A 420 20.97 -35.62 -20.19
C GLU A 420 20.11 -35.46 -21.45
N GLY A 421 18.78 -35.61 -21.34
CA GLY A 421 17.84 -35.47 -22.45
C GLY A 421 17.60 -36.77 -23.24
N ASN A 422 18.20 -37.91 -22.85
CA ASN A 422 18.00 -39.19 -23.48
C ASN A 422 16.67 -39.80 -23.12
N ILE A 423 16.03 -40.52 -24.07
CA ILE A 423 14.75 -41.19 -23.84
C ILE A 423 14.95 -42.34 -22.86
N GLN A 424 14.26 -42.30 -21.74
CA GLN A 424 14.20 -43.40 -20.76
C GLN A 424 13.46 -44.61 -21.35
N ARG A 425 13.97 -45.78 -21.05
CA ARG A 425 13.40 -47.06 -21.50
C ARG A 425 13.07 -47.94 -20.30
N ASP A 426 12.03 -48.72 -20.44
CA ASP A 426 11.66 -49.71 -19.44
C ASP A 426 12.61 -50.94 -19.45
N ALA A 427 12.42 -51.88 -18.54
CA ALA A 427 13.24 -53.10 -18.46
C ALA A 427 13.16 -53.99 -19.71
N THR A 428 12.23 -53.73 -20.62
CA THR A 428 12.06 -54.42 -21.90
C THR A 428 12.65 -53.66 -23.08
N GLY A 429 13.28 -52.48 -22.79
CA GLY A 429 13.88 -51.61 -23.82
C GLY A 429 12.89 -50.68 -24.54
N ARG A 430 11.62 -50.64 -24.12
CA ARG A 430 10.61 -49.79 -24.73
C ARG A 430 10.68 -48.37 -24.14
N PRO A 431 10.49 -47.32 -24.97
CA PRO A 431 10.42 -45.95 -24.48
C PRO A 431 9.27 -45.78 -23.49
N ILE A 432 9.56 -45.18 -22.32
CA ILE A 432 8.58 -44.85 -21.29
C ILE A 432 7.79 -43.64 -21.78
N LYS A 433 6.46 -43.76 -21.94
CA LYS A 433 5.58 -42.65 -22.24
C LYS A 433 5.07 -42.01 -20.95
N ILE A 434 5.03 -40.67 -20.92
CA ILE A 434 4.51 -39.86 -19.85
C ILE A 434 3.51 -38.85 -20.41
N GLU A 435 2.52 -38.49 -19.63
CA GLU A 435 1.64 -37.37 -19.94
C GLU A 435 2.30 -36.08 -19.48
N VAL A 436 2.51 -35.15 -20.42
CA VAL A 436 3.08 -33.82 -20.15
C VAL A 436 2.05 -32.76 -20.48
N PRO A 437 2.06 -31.62 -19.78
CA PRO A 437 1.17 -30.51 -20.11
C PRO A 437 1.39 -30.03 -21.54
N ASP A 438 0.28 -29.87 -22.29
CA ASP A 438 0.30 -29.32 -23.65
C ASP A 438 0.00 -27.82 -23.62
N PHE A 439 0.96 -27.06 -23.11
CA PHE A 439 0.87 -25.60 -23.06
C PHE A 439 2.21 -24.98 -23.49
N GLY A 440 2.09 -23.82 -24.12
CA GLY A 440 3.24 -23.04 -24.53
C GLY A 440 4.07 -23.62 -25.66
N LYS A 441 5.14 -22.95 -25.98
CA LYS A 441 6.08 -23.28 -27.03
C LYS A 441 7.38 -23.83 -26.45
N ARG A 442 7.86 -24.96 -26.92
CA ARG A 442 9.20 -25.45 -26.56
C ARG A 442 10.25 -24.58 -27.24
N VAL A 443 11.09 -23.95 -26.45
CA VAL A 443 12.21 -23.12 -26.91
C VAL A 443 13.52 -23.83 -26.59
N THR A 444 14.43 -23.87 -27.53
CA THR A 444 15.77 -24.45 -27.38
C THR A 444 16.78 -23.33 -27.28
N TYR A 445 17.68 -23.40 -26.31
CA TYR A 445 18.78 -22.45 -26.14
C TYR A 445 20.09 -23.19 -25.88
N THR A 446 21.20 -22.50 -26.10
CA THR A 446 22.52 -23.03 -25.78
C THR A 446 22.99 -22.43 -24.46
N ASP A 447 23.32 -23.27 -23.48
CA ASP A 447 23.84 -22.81 -22.21
C ASP A 447 25.29 -22.34 -22.30
N GLU A 448 25.87 -21.80 -21.24
CA GLU A 448 27.25 -21.31 -21.19
C GLU A 448 28.29 -22.41 -21.43
N SER A 449 27.92 -23.67 -21.21
CA SER A 449 28.77 -24.83 -21.49
C SER A 449 28.72 -25.30 -22.96
N GLY A 450 27.92 -24.64 -23.80
CA GLY A 450 27.70 -25.01 -25.19
C GLY A 450 26.71 -26.15 -25.40
N GLN A 451 25.99 -26.60 -24.34
CA GLN A 451 24.97 -27.64 -24.46
C GLN A 451 23.62 -27.05 -24.85
N GLN A 452 22.94 -27.73 -25.79
CA GLN A 452 21.57 -27.39 -26.14
C GLN A 452 20.60 -27.87 -25.04
N ARG A 453 19.88 -26.96 -24.47
CA ARG A 453 18.80 -27.21 -23.50
C ARG A 453 17.47 -26.70 -24.03
N SER A 454 16.37 -27.15 -23.45
CA SER A 454 15.05 -26.66 -23.83
C SER A 454 14.18 -26.41 -22.58
N PHE A 455 13.33 -25.42 -22.69
CA PHE A 455 12.27 -25.16 -21.71
C PHE A 455 10.96 -24.87 -22.43
N VAL A 456 9.85 -24.84 -21.68
CA VAL A 456 8.54 -24.50 -22.23
C VAL A 456 8.21 -23.07 -21.85
N GLU A 457 7.99 -22.24 -22.85
CA GLU A 457 7.52 -20.87 -22.72
C GLU A 457 5.99 -20.88 -22.75
N PRO A 458 5.28 -20.45 -21.67
CA PRO A 458 3.83 -20.58 -21.55
C PRO A 458 3.03 -19.65 -22.44
#